data_4d401bdba1fa88157ac28f3d3f48b057
#
_entry.id   4d401bdba1fa88157ac28f3d3f48b057
#
_cell.length_a   1.000
_cell.length_b   1.000
_cell.length_c   1.000
_cell.angle_alpha   90.00
_cell.angle_beta   90.00
_cell.angle_gamma   90.00
#
_symmetry.space_group_name_H-M   'P 1'
#
loop_
_entity.id
_entity.type
_entity.pdbx_description
1 polymer ?
#
loop_
_entity_poly.entity_id
_entity_poly.type
_entity_poly.pdbx_seq_one_letter_code
_entity_poly.pdbx_strand_id
1 'polypeptide(L)'
;MSPTYSEYLRLEELLKLQTGVEGENRKISNDELHFILVHQNFELWFKLVINELKCTSDILSSDYVEETKLPQAVHHMDRVIETFKLMSQQWRVMETLEPQDFLNFRDELGTASGFESFQMREMEALMGSKWIDGKLVGKPESGKSLYDATCDWLERTPIQGSVYASEGDGKQVDKFISDYLSAHKKLYPDTNEDVVSFFDGDKSCLLYTSDAADEEDSVDL
;
A
#
# COMPACT_ATOMS: atom_id res chain seq x y z
N MET A 1 -5.10 24.05 -25.95
CA MET A 1 -5.69 22.79 -26.45
C MET A 1 -5.64 21.78 -25.32
N SER A 2 -6.69 21.01 -25.13
CA SER A 2 -6.66 19.91 -24.16
C SER A 2 -5.86 18.75 -24.74
N PRO A 3 -5.01 18.05 -23.95
CA PRO A 3 -4.25 16.92 -24.45
C PRO A 3 -5.19 15.77 -24.84
N THR A 4 -4.80 15.00 -25.84
CA THR A 4 -5.45 13.73 -26.18
C THR A 4 -5.14 12.66 -25.13
N TYR A 5 -5.89 11.57 -25.09
CA TYR A 5 -5.63 10.41 -24.23
C TYR A 5 -4.21 9.87 -24.37
N SER A 6 -3.75 9.72 -25.62
CA SER A 6 -2.40 9.22 -25.91
C SER A 6 -1.29 10.16 -25.42
N GLU A 7 -1.47 11.48 -25.63
CA GLU A 7 -0.52 12.49 -25.17
C GLU A 7 -0.47 12.55 -23.62
N TYR A 8 -1.63 12.54 -22.96
CA TYR A 8 -1.67 12.60 -21.49
C TYR A 8 -1.01 11.40 -20.83
N LEU A 9 -1.22 10.20 -21.37
CA LEU A 9 -0.63 8.95 -20.85
C LEU A 9 0.76 8.66 -21.44
N ARG A 10 1.25 9.47 -22.37
CA ARG A 10 2.54 9.26 -23.07
C ARG A 10 2.65 7.85 -23.68
N LEU A 11 1.56 7.39 -24.32
CA LEU A 11 1.47 6.00 -24.80
C LEU A 11 2.52 5.69 -25.88
N GLU A 12 2.90 6.65 -26.73
CA GLU A 12 3.94 6.43 -27.75
C GLU A 12 5.29 6.07 -27.14
N GLU A 13 5.60 6.61 -25.97
CA GLU A 13 6.84 6.31 -25.25
C GLU A 13 6.69 5.01 -24.47
N LEU A 14 5.60 4.86 -23.71
CA LEU A 14 5.35 3.71 -22.86
C LEU A 14 5.38 2.40 -23.68
N LEU A 15 4.72 2.39 -24.85
CA LEU A 15 4.60 1.20 -25.69
C LEU A 15 5.84 0.90 -26.54
N LYS A 16 6.92 1.68 -26.42
CA LYS A 16 8.23 1.43 -27.02
C LYS A 16 9.25 0.83 -26.04
N LEU A 17 8.90 0.67 -24.77
CA LEU A 17 9.83 0.22 -23.74
C LEU A 17 9.93 -1.32 -23.63
N GLN A 18 9.23 -2.07 -24.46
CA GLN A 18 9.16 -3.54 -24.41
C GLN A 18 10.13 -4.18 -25.41
N THR A 19 11.36 -3.74 -25.43
CA THR A 19 12.36 -4.13 -26.46
C THR A 19 13.56 -4.90 -25.90
N GLY A 20 13.61 -5.14 -24.59
CA GLY A 20 14.80 -5.68 -23.94
C GLY A 20 15.97 -4.68 -23.92
N VAL A 21 17.17 -5.14 -23.57
CA VAL A 21 18.37 -4.29 -23.38
C VAL A 21 18.89 -3.73 -24.72
N GLU A 22 18.77 -4.48 -25.80
CA GLU A 22 19.29 -4.09 -27.13
C GLU A 22 18.37 -3.12 -27.88
N GLY A 23 17.23 -2.76 -27.30
CA GLY A 23 16.27 -1.85 -27.90
C GLY A 23 15.70 -2.40 -29.21
N GLU A 24 15.46 -1.51 -30.18
CA GLU A 24 14.88 -1.88 -31.48
C GLU A 24 15.82 -2.70 -32.38
N ASN A 25 17.07 -2.91 -31.93
CA ASN A 25 18.07 -3.62 -32.74
C ASN A 25 17.86 -5.14 -32.76
N ARG A 26 17.09 -5.68 -31.82
CA ARG A 26 16.77 -7.10 -31.73
C ARG A 26 15.25 -7.33 -31.73
N LYS A 27 14.81 -8.30 -32.50
CA LYS A 27 13.42 -8.76 -32.43
C LYS A 27 13.29 -9.73 -31.27
N ILE A 28 12.53 -9.34 -30.27
CA ILE A 28 12.19 -10.20 -29.10
C ILE A 28 11.17 -11.27 -29.50
N SER A 29 11.17 -12.41 -28.80
CA SER A 29 10.13 -13.44 -28.92
C SER A 29 8.82 -13.00 -28.28
N ASN A 30 7.72 -13.70 -28.56
CA ASN A 30 6.45 -13.45 -27.90
C ASN A 30 6.52 -13.72 -26.38
N ASP A 31 7.27 -14.74 -25.99
CA ASP A 31 7.41 -15.15 -24.58
C ASP A 31 8.29 -14.17 -23.80
N GLU A 32 9.33 -13.65 -24.45
CA GLU A 32 10.13 -12.55 -23.91
C GLU A 32 9.31 -11.26 -23.77
N LEU A 33 8.49 -10.92 -24.76
CA LEU A 33 7.57 -9.78 -24.68
C LEU A 33 6.58 -9.96 -23.53
N HIS A 34 6.00 -11.16 -23.39
CA HIS A 34 5.12 -11.51 -22.27
C HIS A 34 5.83 -11.30 -20.93
N PHE A 35 7.05 -11.82 -20.77
CA PHE A 35 7.86 -11.68 -19.56
C PHE A 35 8.12 -10.21 -19.22
N ILE A 36 8.57 -9.41 -20.21
CA ILE A 36 8.84 -7.97 -20.03
C ILE A 36 7.57 -7.24 -19.59
N LEU A 37 6.45 -7.44 -20.28
CA LEU A 37 5.19 -6.76 -19.98
C LEU A 37 4.68 -7.07 -18.58
N VAL A 38 4.73 -8.33 -18.15
CA VAL A 38 4.30 -8.72 -16.82
C VAL A 38 5.14 -8.03 -15.75
N HIS A 39 6.47 -8.04 -15.90
CA HIS A 39 7.36 -7.38 -14.93
C HIS A 39 7.20 -5.86 -14.92
N GLN A 40 7.09 -5.23 -16.10
CA GLN A 40 6.83 -3.78 -16.17
C GLN A 40 5.50 -3.40 -15.51
N ASN A 41 4.46 -4.22 -15.65
CA ASN A 41 3.19 -3.99 -14.95
C ASN A 41 3.36 -4.07 -13.43
N PHE A 42 4.12 -5.03 -12.90
CA PHE A 42 4.43 -5.07 -11.47
C PHE A 42 5.15 -3.81 -11.02
N GLU A 43 6.15 -3.33 -11.76
CA GLU A 43 6.88 -2.12 -11.45
C GLU A 43 5.98 -0.87 -11.43
N LEU A 44 4.99 -0.78 -12.34
CA LEU A 44 4.01 0.30 -12.34
C LEU A 44 3.06 0.23 -11.14
N TRP A 45 2.66 -0.98 -10.72
CA TRP A 45 1.87 -1.18 -9.50
C TRP A 45 2.67 -0.88 -8.24
N PHE A 46 3.93 -1.30 -8.16
CA PHE A 46 4.81 -0.92 -7.06
C PHE A 46 4.92 0.60 -6.92
N LYS A 47 5.06 1.30 -8.03
CA LYS A 47 5.10 2.77 -8.04
C LYS A 47 3.83 3.38 -7.45
N LEU A 48 2.64 2.85 -7.80
CA LEU A 48 1.37 3.30 -7.23
C LEU A 48 1.32 3.01 -5.72
N VAL A 49 1.60 1.77 -5.32
CA VAL A 49 1.60 1.36 -3.90
C VAL A 49 2.55 2.21 -3.07
N ILE A 50 3.78 2.44 -3.53
CA ILE A 50 4.77 3.30 -2.86
C ILE A 50 4.21 4.71 -2.65
N ASN A 51 3.55 5.28 -3.67
CA ASN A 51 2.94 6.60 -3.55
C ASN A 51 1.84 6.63 -2.48
N GLU A 52 0.93 5.66 -2.49
CA GLU A 52 -0.17 5.59 -1.53
C GLU A 52 0.33 5.35 -0.09
N LEU A 53 1.34 4.49 0.09
CA LEU A 53 1.98 4.25 1.38
C LEU A 53 2.66 5.52 1.92
N LYS A 54 3.37 6.26 1.07
CA LYS A 54 3.99 7.55 1.44
C LYS A 54 2.93 8.56 1.84
N CYS A 55 1.85 8.71 1.08
CA CYS A 55 0.75 9.62 1.43
C CYS A 55 0.14 9.27 2.79
N THR A 56 -0.08 8.00 3.08
CA THR A 56 -0.61 7.56 4.39
C THR A 56 0.39 7.82 5.50
N SER A 57 1.66 7.46 5.31
CA SER A 57 2.73 7.70 6.30
C SER A 57 2.90 9.18 6.60
N ASP A 58 2.85 10.04 5.60
CA ASP A 58 2.95 11.51 5.77
C ASP A 58 1.77 12.06 6.61
N ILE A 59 0.55 11.58 6.37
CA ILE A 59 -0.62 11.96 7.16
C ILE A 59 -0.40 11.56 8.63
N LEU A 60 -0.05 10.29 8.89
CA LEU A 60 0.10 9.76 10.25
C LEU A 60 1.35 10.29 10.97
N SER A 61 2.37 10.75 10.26
CA SER A 61 3.61 11.31 10.82
C SER A 61 3.47 12.77 11.25
N SER A 62 2.35 13.44 10.95
CA SER A 62 2.12 14.84 11.38
C SER A 62 2.11 14.94 12.90
N ASP A 63 2.62 16.02 13.48
CA ASP A 63 2.63 16.23 14.94
C ASP A 63 1.24 16.10 15.58
N TYR A 64 0.22 16.53 14.86
CA TYR A 64 -1.18 16.34 15.15
C TYR A 64 -1.90 15.84 13.91
N VAL A 65 -2.55 14.70 14.03
CA VAL A 65 -3.37 14.12 12.96
C VAL A 65 -4.82 14.53 13.17
N GLU A 66 -5.32 15.42 12.32
CA GLU A 66 -6.73 15.78 12.34
C GLU A 66 -7.59 14.57 11.96
N GLU A 67 -8.64 14.29 12.75
CA GLU A 67 -9.59 13.19 12.48
C GLU A 67 -10.20 13.32 11.07
N THR A 68 -10.30 14.53 10.54
CA THR A 68 -10.76 14.83 9.18
C THR A 68 -9.81 14.30 8.09
N LYS A 69 -8.57 13.94 8.43
CA LYS A 69 -7.57 13.36 7.53
C LYS A 69 -7.59 11.82 7.51
N LEU A 70 -8.15 11.19 8.55
CA LEU A 70 -8.19 9.74 8.65
C LEU A 70 -8.94 9.05 7.51
N PRO A 71 -10.12 9.54 7.05
CA PRO A 71 -10.77 8.96 5.87
C PRO A 71 -9.90 9.00 4.62
N GLN A 72 -9.04 10.01 4.48
CA GLN A 72 -8.11 10.08 3.37
C GLN A 72 -7.00 9.02 3.49
N ALA A 73 -6.46 8.83 4.68
CA ALA A 73 -5.48 7.77 4.95
C ALA A 73 -6.08 6.38 4.66
N VAL A 74 -7.30 6.11 5.15
CA VAL A 74 -8.04 4.87 4.84
C VAL A 74 -8.20 4.67 3.34
N HIS A 75 -8.60 5.71 2.60
CA HIS A 75 -8.74 5.63 1.15
C HIS A 75 -7.42 5.28 0.43
N HIS A 76 -6.30 5.83 0.86
CA HIS A 76 -4.99 5.45 0.34
C HIS A 76 -4.71 3.96 0.59
N MET A 77 -5.01 3.47 1.80
CA MET A 77 -4.81 2.06 2.15
C MET A 77 -5.74 1.12 1.40
N ASP A 78 -7.00 1.48 1.17
CA ASP A 78 -7.93 0.70 0.33
C ASP A 78 -7.38 0.51 -1.08
N ARG A 79 -6.80 1.57 -1.65
CA ARG A 79 -6.16 1.50 -2.98
C ARG A 79 -4.93 0.59 -2.98
N VAL A 80 -4.14 0.59 -1.92
CA VAL A 80 -3.03 -0.36 -1.72
C VAL A 80 -3.56 -1.79 -1.70
N ILE A 81 -4.60 -2.07 -0.92
CA ILE A 81 -5.21 -3.40 -0.78
C ILE A 81 -5.72 -3.90 -2.15
N GLU A 82 -6.47 -3.08 -2.87
CA GLU A 82 -7.00 -3.47 -4.18
C GLU A 82 -5.88 -3.69 -5.21
N THR A 83 -4.81 -2.89 -5.14
CA THR A 83 -3.63 -3.09 -6.01
C THR A 83 -2.93 -4.41 -5.69
N PHE A 84 -2.77 -4.79 -4.42
CA PHE A 84 -2.21 -6.08 -4.03
C PHE A 84 -3.08 -7.26 -4.49
N LYS A 85 -4.40 -7.15 -4.35
CA LYS A 85 -5.34 -8.17 -4.88
C LYS A 85 -5.15 -8.37 -6.38
N LEU A 86 -5.03 -7.28 -7.14
CA LEU A 86 -4.78 -7.33 -8.58
C LEU A 86 -3.42 -7.96 -8.90
N MET A 87 -2.35 -7.55 -8.23
CA MET A 87 -1.01 -8.12 -8.42
C MET A 87 -0.99 -9.62 -8.12
N SER A 88 -1.69 -10.06 -7.08
CA SER A 88 -1.84 -11.49 -6.76
C SER A 88 -2.52 -12.27 -7.90
N GLN A 89 -3.52 -11.69 -8.55
CA GLN A 89 -4.17 -12.31 -9.70
C GLN A 89 -3.30 -12.28 -10.97
N GLN A 90 -2.47 -11.27 -11.12
CA GLN A 90 -1.57 -11.11 -12.28
C GLN A 90 -0.55 -12.25 -12.40
N TRP A 91 -0.18 -12.92 -11.30
CA TRP A 91 0.67 -14.10 -11.32
C TRP A 91 0.13 -15.21 -12.22
N ARG A 92 -1.19 -15.33 -12.38
CA ARG A 92 -1.80 -16.29 -13.30
C ARG A 92 -1.39 -16.06 -14.75
N VAL A 93 -1.14 -14.79 -15.13
CA VAL A 93 -0.63 -14.47 -16.47
C VAL A 93 0.81 -14.95 -16.59
N MET A 94 1.63 -14.75 -15.55
CA MET A 94 3.02 -15.23 -15.52
C MET A 94 3.12 -16.77 -15.57
N GLU A 95 2.20 -17.47 -14.91
CA GLU A 95 2.11 -18.94 -14.88
C GLU A 95 1.80 -19.56 -16.25
N THR A 96 1.37 -18.77 -17.23
CA THR A 96 1.18 -19.24 -18.62
C THR A 96 2.49 -19.32 -19.42
N LEU A 97 3.58 -18.79 -18.89
CA LEU A 97 4.92 -18.93 -19.47
C LEU A 97 5.47 -20.32 -19.12
N GLU A 98 5.63 -21.18 -20.12
CA GLU A 98 6.20 -22.49 -19.91
C GLU A 98 7.70 -22.41 -19.60
N PRO A 99 8.23 -23.29 -18.71
CA PRO A 99 9.66 -23.26 -18.36
C PRO A 99 10.59 -23.38 -19.58
N GLN A 100 10.17 -24.15 -20.59
CA GLN A 100 10.96 -24.33 -21.81
C GLN A 100 11.04 -23.05 -22.63
N ASP A 101 9.93 -22.27 -22.69
CA ASP A 101 9.88 -21.01 -23.44
C ASP A 101 10.70 -19.94 -22.73
N PHE A 102 10.68 -19.93 -21.38
CA PHE A 102 11.57 -19.08 -20.60
C PHE A 102 13.05 -19.37 -20.87
N LEU A 103 13.45 -20.63 -20.98
CA LEU A 103 14.83 -21.02 -21.26
C LEU A 103 15.31 -20.52 -22.63
N ASN A 104 14.42 -20.31 -23.59
CA ASN A 104 14.78 -19.84 -24.93
C ASN A 104 15.34 -18.41 -24.94
N PHE A 105 14.99 -17.58 -23.93
CA PHE A 105 15.50 -16.20 -23.82
C PHE A 105 16.21 -15.91 -22.49
N ARG A 106 16.38 -16.93 -21.63
CA ARG A 106 17.00 -16.74 -20.31
C ARG A 106 18.39 -16.12 -20.36
N ASP A 107 19.18 -16.48 -21.36
CA ASP A 107 20.55 -15.97 -21.53
C ASP A 107 20.57 -14.46 -21.83
N GLU A 108 19.52 -13.94 -22.47
CA GLU A 108 19.38 -12.51 -22.78
C GLU A 108 19.15 -11.65 -21.52
N LEU A 109 18.63 -12.24 -20.46
CA LEU A 109 18.45 -11.54 -19.18
C LEU A 109 19.77 -11.37 -18.41
N GLY A 110 20.80 -12.13 -18.76
CA GLY A 110 22.08 -12.11 -18.05
C GLY A 110 21.90 -12.42 -16.56
N THR A 111 22.39 -11.53 -15.71
CA THR A 111 22.28 -11.64 -14.23
C THR A 111 21.00 -11.02 -13.66
N ALA A 112 20.15 -10.40 -14.49
CA ALA A 112 18.96 -9.72 -14.03
C ALA A 112 18.01 -10.66 -13.27
N SER A 113 17.50 -10.19 -12.17
CA SER A 113 16.59 -10.90 -11.27
C SER A 113 15.48 -9.98 -10.77
N GLY A 114 14.26 -10.48 -10.68
CA GLY A 114 13.15 -9.74 -10.07
C GLY A 114 13.42 -9.36 -8.59
N PHE A 115 14.32 -10.07 -7.91
CA PHE A 115 14.76 -9.70 -6.55
C PHE A 115 15.60 -8.41 -6.50
N GLU A 116 16.07 -7.91 -7.64
CA GLU A 116 16.80 -6.65 -7.76
C GLU A 116 15.88 -5.44 -7.92
N SER A 117 14.56 -5.64 -7.97
CA SER A 117 13.61 -4.54 -8.04
C SER A 117 13.79 -3.59 -6.86
N PHE A 118 14.26 -2.40 -7.17
CA PHE A 118 14.41 -1.32 -6.20
C PHE A 118 13.04 -0.91 -5.62
N GLN A 119 12.01 -0.80 -6.45
CA GLN A 119 10.66 -0.43 -6.00
C GLN A 119 10.05 -1.47 -5.06
N MET A 120 10.27 -2.76 -5.33
CA MET A 120 9.84 -3.82 -4.41
C MET A 120 10.48 -3.66 -3.03
N ARG A 121 11.79 -3.36 -2.97
CA ARG A 121 12.50 -3.16 -1.69
C ARG A 121 12.05 -1.90 -0.96
N GLU A 122 11.82 -0.80 -1.68
CA GLU A 122 11.28 0.42 -1.10
C GLU A 122 9.86 0.20 -0.55
N MET A 123 9.01 -0.53 -1.27
CA MET A 123 7.66 -0.90 -0.81
C MET A 123 7.71 -1.73 0.47
N GLU A 124 8.56 -2.76 0.53
CA GLU A 124 8.77 -3.58 1.72
C GLU A 124 9.23 -2.72 2.92
N ALA A 125 10.19 -1.83 2.69
CA ALA A 125 10.70 -0.92 3.71
C ALA A 125 9.62 0.06 4.21
N LEU A 126 8.80 0.61 3.30
CA LEU A 126 7.68 1.49 3.65
C LEU A 126 6.60 0.78 4.46
N MET A 127 6.34 -0.50 4.21
CA MET A 127 5.41 -1.29 5.02
C MET A 127 5.98 -1.65 6.41
N GLY A 128 7.27 -1.45 6.65
CA GLY A 128 7.93 -1.83 7.88
C GLY A 128 8.27 -3.32 7.96
N SER A 129 8.34 -4.01 6.81
CA SER A 129 8.64 -5.44 6.77
C SER A 129 10.01 -5.75 7.38
N LYS A 130 10.04 -6.76 8.25
CA LYS A 130 11.29 -7.33 8.78
C LYS A 130 11.62 -8.60 8.01
N TRP A 131 12.88 -8.78 7.66
CA TRP A 131 13.32 -10.04 7.05
C TRP A 131 13.25 -11.20 8.02
N ILE A 132 13.16 -12.43 7.47
CA ILE A 132 13.06 -13.71 8.20
C ILE A 132 14.15 -13.89 9.25
N ASP A 133 15.31 -13.23 9.12
CA ASP A 133 16.46 -13.30 10.06
C ASP A 133 16.46 -12.17 11.11
N GLY A 134 15.35 -11.47 11.33
CA GLY A 134 15.30 -10.36 12.29
C GLY A 134 16.05 -9.10 11.85
N LYS A 135 16.59 -9.07 10.63
CA LYS A 135 17.18 -7.85 10.06
C LYS A 135 16.08 -7.01 9.44
N LEU A 136 16.00 -5.75 9.84
CA LEU A 136 15.18 -4.76 9.14
C LEU A 136 15.66 -4.67 7.69
N VAL A 137 14.78 -4.92 6.75
CA VAL A 137 15.00 -4.58 5.35
C VAL A 137 15.00 -3.08 5.28
N GLY A 138 16.12 -2.47 5.23
CA GLY A 138 16.32 -1.06 5.00
C GLY A 138 15.34 -0.09 5.65
N LYS A 139 15.76 1.11 5.84
CA LYS A 139 14.81 2.21 6.06
C LYS A 139 14.30 2.65 4.69
N PRO A 140 13.05 3.16 4.60
CA PRO A 140 12.60 3.84 3.39
C PRO A 140 13.62 4.88 2.94
N GLU A 141 13.71 5.15 1.64
CA GLU A 141 14.59 6.20 1.11
C GLU A 141 14.30 7.56 1.74
N SER A 142 13.04 7.82 2.04
CA SER A 142 12.60 9.07 2.67
C SER A 142 11.43 8.80 3.62
N GLY A 143 11.39 9.54 4.71
CA GLY A 143 10.30 9.51 5.68
C GLY A 143 10.37 8.32 6.66
N LYS A 144 9.23 8.02 7.27
CA LYS A 144 9.02 6.88 8.17
C LYS A 144 8.34 5.75 7.42
N SER A 145 8.55 4.51 7.87
CA SER A 145 7.70 3.42 7.43
C SER A 145 6.25 3.66 7.88
N LEU A 146 5.31 3.06 7.18
CA LEU A 146 3.91 3.12 7.59
C LEU A 146 3.72 2.51 8.99
N TYR A 147 4.45 1.43 9.29
CA TYR A 147 4.43 0.81 10.62
C TYR A 147 4.87 1.80 11.70
N ASP A 148 6.05 2.43 11.53
CA ASP A 148 6.57 3.41 12.50
C ASP A 148 5.63 4.62 12.63
N ALA A 149 5.12 5.13 11.51
CA ALA A 149 4.19 6.26 11.50
C ALA A 149 2.88 5.92 12.22
N THR A 150 2.37 4.70 12.05
CA THR A 150 1.17 4.21 12.73
C THR A 150 1.42 4.06 14.24
N CYS A 151 2.52 3.44 14.65
CA CYS A 151 2.88 3.30 16.06
C CYS A 151 2.99 4.68 16.73
N ASP A 152 3.74 5.60 16.13
CA ASP A 152 3.90 6.96 16.65
C ASP A 152 2.56 7.72 16.74
N TRP A 153 1.67 7.52 15.77
CA TRP A 153 0.34 8.12 15.78
C TRP A 153 -0.51 7.53 16.90
N LEU A 154 -0.51 6.21 17.03
CA LEU A 154 -1.25 5.53 18.09
C LEU A 154 -0.76 5.94 19.48
N GLU A 155 0.54 6.05 19.72
CA GLU A 155 1.11 6.45 21.01
C GLU A 155 0.71 7.87 21.45
N ARG A 156 0.49 8.78 20.53
CA ARG A 156 0.09 10.18 20.85
C ARG A 156 -1.39 10.47 20.69
N THR A 157 -2.19 9.50 20.26
CA THR A 157 -3.63 9.71 20.07
C THR A 157 -4.36 9.58 21.41
N PRO A 158 -5.20 10.56 21.83
CA PRO A 158 -5.86 10.54 23.13
C PRO A 158 -6.81 9.36 23.36
N ILE A 159 -7.31 8.73 22.29
CA ILE A 159 -8.21 7.57 22.36
C ILE A 159 -7.43 6.30 22.69
N GLN A 160 -6.15 6.27 22.36
CA GLN A 160 -5.29 5.14 22.64
C GLN A 160 -4.82 5.17 24.10
N GLY A 161 -4.83 4.05 24.77
CA GLY A 161 -4.27 3.91 26.13
C GLY A 161 -5.17 4.39 27.23
N SER A 162 -6.44 4.67 26.93
CA SER A 162 -7.47 4.81 27.95
C SER A 162 -7.81 3.42 28.51
N VAL A 163 -6.88 2.87 29.30
CA VAL A 163 -7.06 1.58 30.01
C VAL A 163 -8.29 1.63 30.93
N TYR A 164 -8.75 2.83 31.26
CA TYR A 164 -9.95 3.07 32.03
C TYR A 164 -10.78 4.15 31.33
N ALA A 165 -11.92 3.75 30.73
CA ALA A 165 -12.90 4.68 30.20
C ALA A 165 -13.25 5.75 31.25
N SER A 166 -12.68 6.93 31.11
CA SER A 166 -13.05 8.09 31.92
C SER A 166 -14.21 8.84 31.25
N GLU A 167 -14.98 9.65 32.05
CA GLU A 167 -16.05 10.47 31.45
C GLU A 167 -15.53 11.41 30.32
N GLY A 168 -14.22 11.70 30.30
CA GLY A 168 -13.58 12.50 29.26
C GLY A 168 -13.42 11.76 27.96
N ASP A 169 -13.18 10.45 28.01
CA ASP A 169 -12.87 9.64 26.82
C ASP A 169 -14.09 9.44 25.94
N GLY A 170 -15.28 9.24 26.54
CA GLY A 170 -16.53 9.16 25.78
C GLY A 170 -16.78 10.40 24.91
N LYS A 171 -16.49 11.60 25.43
CA LYS A 171 -16.63 12.85 24.66
C LYS A 171 -15.60 12.96 23.54
N GLN A 172 -14.38 12.45 23.74
CA GLN A 172 -13.34 12.43 22.71
C GLN A 172 -13.69 11.44 21.61
N VAL A 173 -14.20 10.25 21.96
CA VAL A 173 -14.69 9.25 21.00
C VAL A 173 -15.86 9.79 20.18
N ASP A 174 -16.85 10.42 20.83
CA ASP A 174 -18.01 11.02 20.13
C ASP A 174 -17.56 12.14 19.18
N LYS A 175 -16.60 12.96 19.59
CA LYS A 175 -16.03 13.99 18.74
C LYS A 175 -15.28 13.38 17.54
N PHE A 176 -14.43 12.37 17.78
CA PHE A 176 -13.71 11.65 16.73
C PHE A 176 -14.68 11.09 15.67
N ILE A 177 -15.71 10.37 16.12
CA ILE A 177 -16.73 9.78 15.23
C ILE A 177 -17.41 10.89 14.41
N SER A 178 -17.82 11.97 15.05
CA SER A 178 -18.48 13.10 14.37
C SER A 178 -17.59 13.74 13.32
N ASP A 179 -16.31 13.99 13.64
CA ASP A 179 -15.34 14.60 12.73
C ASP A 179 -14.99 13.65 11.57
N TYR A 180 -14.82 12.36 11.86
CA TYR A 180 -14.59 11.33 10.85
C TYR A 180 -15.75 11.23 9.86
N LEU A 181 -16.97 11.08 10.34
CA LEU A 181 -18.17 10.99 9.49
C LEU A 181 -18.35 12.26 8.64
N SER A 182 -18.08 13.41 9.23
CA SER A 182 -18.15 14.70 8.49
C SER A 182 -17.12 14.79 7.37
N ALA A 183 -15.89 14.31 7.61
CA ALA A 183 -14.85 14.26 6.61
C ALA A 183 -15.15 13.22 5.54
N HIS A 184 -15.59 12.02 5.93
CA HIS A 184 -15.99 10.95 5.02
C HIS A 184 -17.09 11.39 4.07
N LYS A 185 -18.12 12.06 4.59
CA LYS A 185 -19.24 12.58 3.79
C LYS A 185 -18.78 13.59 2.73
N LYS A 186 -17.75 14.39 3.01
CA LYS A 186 -17.18 15.34 2.05
C LYS A 186 -16.42 14.65 0.93
N LEU A 187 -15.70 13.56 1.25
CA LEU A 187 -14.88 12.83 0.30
C LEU A 187 -15.72 11.83 -0.53
N TYR A 188 -16.73 11.24 0.09
CA TYR A 188 -17.56 10.17 -0.48
C TYR A 188 -19.04 10.44 -0.26
N PRO A 189 -19.66 11.37 -0.97
CA PRO A 189 -21.05 11.78 -0.72
C PRO A 189 -22.07 10.65 -0.93
N ASP A 190 -21.74 9.64 -1.74
CA ASP A 190 -22.67 8.57 -2.14
C ASP A 190 -22.56 7.29 -1.29
N THR A 191 -21.64 7.20 -0.34
CA THR A 191 -21.35 5.95 0.42
C THR A 191 -21.71 6.01 1.91
N ASN A 192 -22.57 6.92 2.30
CA ASN A 192 -22.81 7.27 3.71
C ASN A 192 -23.50 6.20 4.56
N GLU A 193 -24.33 5.33 3.99
CA GLU A 193 -25.18 4.42 4.80
C GLU A 193 -24.36 3.33 5.50
N ASP A 194 -23.39 2.77 4.82
CA ASP A 194 -22.56 1.68 5.37
C ASP A 194 -21.62 2.16 6.48
N VAL A 195 -21.06 3.36 6.35
CA VAL A 195 -20.13 3.93 7.35
C VAL A 195 -20.86 4.39 8.59
N VAL A 196 -22.06 4.96 8.44
CA VAL A 196 -22.90 5.34 9.59
C VAL A 196 -23.33 4.09 10.36
N SER A 197 -23.74 3.02 9.68
CA SER A 197 -24.14 1.77 10.32
C SER A 197 -23.01 1.11 11.10
N PHE A 198 -21.76 1.24 10.66
CA PHE A 198 -20.60 0.75 11.39
C PHE A 198 -20.43 1.42 12.75
N PHE A 199 -20.67 2.73 12.83
CA PHE A 199 -20.54 3.49 14.08
C PHE A 199 -21.83 3.50 14.95
N ASP A 200 -22.99 3.18 14.38
CA ASP A 200 -24.25 2.95 15.14
C ASP A 200 -24.27 1.58 15.83
N GLY A 201 -23.38 0.67 15.44
CA GLY A 201 -23.10 -0.56 16.16
C GLY A 201 -22.40 -0.29 17.50
N ASP A 202 -22.16 -1.36 18.26
CA ASP A 202 -21.58 -1.30 19.59
C ASP A 202 -20.25 -0.51 19.61
N LYS A 203 -20.28 0.68 20.21
CA LYS A 203 -19.11 1.57 20.37
C LYS A 203 -17.96 0.94 21.16
N SER A 204 -18.18 -0.23 21.77
CA SER A 204 -17.16 -1.00 22.48
C SER A 204 -16.03 -1.48 21.56
N CYS A 205 -16.29 -1.65 20.26
CA CYS A 205 -15.25 -2.06 19.30
C CYS A 205 -14.07 -1.09 19.18
N LEU A 206 -14.29 0.21 19.40
CA LEU A 206 -13.21 1.22 19.36
C LEU A 206 -12.36 1.23 20.65
N LEU A 207 -12.91 0.68 21.75
CA LEU A 207 -12.23 0.56 23.04
C LEU A 207 -11.48 -0.77 23.19
N TYR A 208 -11.80 -1.78 22.35
CA TYR A 208 -11.28 -3.15 22.46
C TYR A 208 -9.93 -3.38 21.75
N THR A 209 -9.42 -2.42 21.00
CA THR A 209 -8.12 -2.60 20.30
C THR A 209 -6.91 -2.53 21.23
N SER A 210 -7.08 -2.08 22.48
CA SER A 210 -6.00 -2.08 23.49
C SER A 210 -5.79 -3.44 24.16
N ASP A 211 -6.86 -4.21 24.38
CA ASP A 211 -6.75 -5.50 25.09
C ASP A 211 -6.19 -6.64 24.25
N ALA A 212 -6.32 -6.56 22.92
CA ALA A 212 -5.80 -7.60 22.02
C ALA A 212 -4.26 -7.58 21.86
N ALA A 213 -3.61 -6.46 22.18
CA ALA A 213 -2.16 -6.34 22.13
C ALA A 213 -1.46 -6.94 23.37
N ASP A 214 -2.18 -7.00 24.49
CA ASP A 214 -1.62 -7.51 25.77
C ASP A 214 -1.77 -9.05 25.92
N GLU A 215 -2.59 -9.71 25.10
CA GLU A 215 -2.78 -11.18 25.22
C GLU A 215 -1.73 -12.02 24.43
N GLU A 216 -0.95 -11.44 23.52
CA GLU A 216 0.07 -12.19 22.78
C GLU A 216 1.39 -12.39 23.54
N ASP A 217 1.63 -11.71 24.66
CA ASP A 217 2.86 -11.87 25.46
C ASP A 217 2.79 -13.00 26.51
N SER A 218 1.74 -13.82 26.55
CA SER A 218 1.57 -14.88 27.55
C SER A 218 1.57 -16.30 26.99
N VAL A 219 2.29 -16.57 25.89
CA VAL A 219 2.57 -17.96 25.49
C VAL A 219 4.06 -18.23 25.68
N ASP A 220 4.41 -18.56 26.92
CA ASP A 220 5.61 -19.32 27.26
C ASP A 220 5.55 -20.70 26.57
N LEU A 221 6.51 -20.96 25.70
CA LEU A 221 7.12 -22.30 25.53
C LEU A 221 8.49 -22.16 24.87
#